data_41c655c87e1a2b20c68acac4840978a1
#
_entry.id   41c655c87e1a2b20c68acac4840978a1
#
_cell.length_a   1.000
_cell.length_b   1.000
_cell.length_c   1.000
_cell.angle_alpha   90.00
_cell.angle_beta   90.00
_cell.angle_gamma   90.00
#
_symmetry.space_group_name_H-M   'P 1'
#
loop_
_entity.id
_entity.type
_entity.pdbx_description
1 polymer ?
#
loop_
_entity_poly.entity_id
_entity_poly.type
_entity_poly.pdbx_seq_one_letter_code
_entity_poly.pdbx_strand_id
1 'polypeptide(L)'
;VLAHKRILGDFAGSDPIKTMGRASRAARRVVEAGLPPGALFLGSGVGIPGLVSPTALALAPNLGWRDIPLEELLAPISCLDPVVVANEADLAAFAVAHSVPGAPSGPSSFIYVSGEVGVGSGIVVDHRPFRGVRGWSGEIGHICADPNGPMCKCGARGCLESYLGMYALASRAGLDRGARAADILREAAVSERARSALDEAGAALGRCLAAVINATDIPVVILGGVVAELAPALVAPARKELGTRVLQAAWVPPMIRVWGESKSLTARGAALRVLQRLVDDPLSW
;
A
#
# COMPACT_ATOMS: atom_id res chain seq x y z
N VAL A 1 1.62 -16.76 10.29
CA VAL A 1 1.69 -15.74 11.37
C VAL A 1 1.50 -16.44 12.70
N LEU A 2 2.50 -16.40 13.57
CA LEU A 2 2.46 -17.06 14.88
C LEU A 2 1.73 -16.21 15.93
N ALA A 3 1.93 -14.90 15.89
CA ALA A 3 1.24 -13.95 16.76
C ALA A 3 1.08 -12.60 16.04
N HIS A 4 0.09 -11.81 16.43
CA HIS A 4 -0.07 -10.45 15.95
C HIS A 4 -0.67 -9.54 17.02
N LYS A 5 -0.43 -8.24 16.90
CA LYS A 5 -1.05 -7.20 17.71
C LYS A 5 -1.41 -6.00 16.84
N ARG A 6 -2.61 -5.49 17.00
CA ARG A 6 -3.06 -4.23 16.39
C ARG A 6 -3.11 -3.12 17.44
N ILE A 7 -2.53 -1.97 17.11
CA ILE A 7 -2.62 -0.75 17.92
C ILE A 7 -3.52 0.22 17.17
N LEU A 8 -4.67 0.53 17.75
CA LEU A 8 -5.59 1.51 17.19
C LEU A 8 -5.25 2.91 17.71
N GLY A 9 -5.43 3.91 16.86
CA GLY A 9 -5.24 5.32 17.20
C GLY A 9 -5.20 6.19 15.93
N ASP A 10 -5.39 7.48 16.12
CA ASP A 10 -5.07 8.48 15.09
C ASP A 10 -3.58 8.83 15.25
N PHE A 11 -2.81 8.55 14.21
CA PHE A 11 -1.37 8.82 14.17
C PHE A 11 -1.04 10.07 13.32
N ALA A 12 -2.06 10.75 12.76
CA ALA A 12 -1.85 11.99 12.03
C ALA A 12 -1.25 13.06 12.97
N GLY A 13 -0.13 13.66 12.56
CA GLY A 13 0.60 14.63 13.36
C GLY A 13 1.28 14.07 14.61
N SER A 14 1.38 12.74 14.73
CA SER A 14 2.09 12.13 15.87
C SER A 14 3.60 12.33 15.78
N ASP A 15 4.25 12.34 16.93
CA ASP A 15 5.71 12.32 17.02
C ASP A 15 6.25 10.97 16.48
N PRO A 16 7.14 10.99 15.47
CA PRO A 16 7.62 9.77 14.83
C PRO A 16 8.39 8.86 15.78
N ILE A 17 9.27 9.39 16.62
CA ILE A 17 10.13 8.63 17.53
C ILE A 17 9.28 7.97 18.63
N LYS A 18 8.33 8.71 19.21
CA LYS A 18 7.40 8.15 20.21
C LYS A 18 6.51 7.07 19.58
N THR A 19 6.08 7.27 18.34
CA THR A 19 5.26 6.29 17.61
C THR A 19 6.04 5.01 17.35
N MET A 20 7.29 5.12 16.87
CA MET A 20 8.17 3.97 16.69
C MET A 20 8.49 3.27 18.01
N GLY A 21 8.67 4.01 19.11
CA GLY A 21 8.83 3.44 20.46
C GLY A 21 7.60 2.64 20.93
N ARG A 22 6.38 3.09 20.59
CA ARG A 22 5.15 2.30 20.86
C ARG A 22 5.11 1.03 20.02
N ALA A 23 5.47 1.12 18.73
CA ALA A 23 5.55 -0.03 17.82
C ALA A 23 6.58 -1.06 18.32
N SER A 24 7.78 -0.61 18.71
CA SER A 24 8.85 -1.43 19.30
C SER A 24 8.37 -2.23 20.50
N ARG A 25 7.77 -1.57 21.50
CA ARG A 25 7.24 -2.26 22.68
C ARG A 25 6.19 -3.30 22.35
N ALA A 26 5.35 -3.04 21.35
CA ALA A 26 4.34 -3.99 20.90
C ALA A 26 4.97 -5.16 20.16
N ALA A 27 5.94 -4.91 19.28
CA ALA A 27 6.66 -5.93 18.52
C ALA A 27 7.43 -6.87 19.43
N ARG A 28 8.18 -6.34 20.41
CA ARG A 28 8.88 -7.16 21.41
C ARG A 28 7.96 -8.12 22.13
N ARG A 29 6.81 -7.65 22.61
CA ARG A 29 5.81 -8.51 23.28
C ARG A 29 5.27 -9.60 22.35
N VAL A 30 5.11 -9.29 21.05
CA VAL A 30 4.67 -10.28 20.06
C VAL A 30 5.75 -11.33 19.84
N VAL A 31 7.02 -10.93 19.75
CA VAL A 31 8.16 -11.84 19.61
C VAL A 31 8.28 -12.73 20.86
N GLU A 32 8.29 -12.12 22.06
CA GLU A 32 8.40 -12.83 23.34
C GLU A 32 7.28 -13.86 23.54
N ALA A 33 6.04 -13.52 23.12
CA ALA A 33 4.89 -14.41 23.27
C ALA A 33 4.74 -15.45 22.16
N GLY A 34 5.29 -15.18 20.97
CA GLY A 34 5.02 -15.97 19.76
C GLY A 34 6.21 -16.77 19.25
N LEU A 35 7.44 -16.53 19.74
CA LEU A 35 8.62 -17.24 19.26
C LEU A 35 8.67 -18.64 19.88
N PRO A 36 8.62 -19.72 19.07
CA PRO A 36 8.71 -21.09 19.59
C PRO A 36 10.08 -21.37 20.26
N PRO A 37 10.15 -22.28 21.24
CA PRO A 37 11.43 -22.72 21.79
C PRO A 37 12.39 -23.21 20.71
N GLY A 38 13.63 -22.75 20.74
CA GLY A 38 14.66 -23.10 19.74
C GLY A 38 14.57 -22.38 18.40
N ALA A 39 13.59 -21.52 18.19
CA ALA A 39 13.53 -20.68 17.00
C ALA A 39 14.51 -19.52 17.10
N LEU A 40 15.11 -19.15 15.97
CA LEU A 40 15.99 -18.00 15.84
C LEU A 40 15.23 -16.78 15.36
N PHE A 41 15.47 -15.64 15.98
CA PHE A 41 15.00 -14.35 15.51
C PHE A 41 15.98 -13.80 14.47
N LEU A 42 15.55 -13.70 13.22
CA LEU A 42 16.41 -13.29 12.10
C LEU A 42 16.35 -11.78 11.79
N GLY A 43 15.54 -11.02 12.52
CA GLY A 43 15.39 -9.59 12.31
C GLY A 43 13.94 -9.16 12.12
N SER A 44 13.74 -7.89 11.84
CA SER A 44 12.43 -7.28 11.68
C SER A 44 12.28 -6.55 10.35
N GLY A 45 11.03 -6.37 9.94
CA GLY A 45 10.67 -5.57 8.77
C GLY A 45 9.64 -4.52 9.14
N VAL A 46 9.81 -3.31 8.66
CA VAL A 46 8.95 -2.16 8.93
C VAL A 46 8.41 -1.58 7.63
N GLY A 47 7.10 -1.60 7.49
CA GLY A 47 6.40 -0.87 6.43
C GLY A 47 5.99 0.51 6.92
N ILE A 48 6.37 1.56 6.20
CA ILE A 48 6.02 2.95 6.51
C ILE A 48 5.30 3.55 5.30
N PRO A 49 4.16 4.23 5.49
CA PRO A 49 3.52 4.95 4.39
C PRO A 49 4.37 6.15 3.97
N GLY A 50 4.49 6.37 2.65
CA GLY A 50 5.18 7.53 2.07
C GLY A 50 6.53 7.22 1.42
N LEU A 51 7.30 8.27 1.19
CA LEU A 51 8.55 8.24 0.43
C LEU A 51 9.72 7.78 1.31
N VAL A 52 10.01 6.49 1.29
CA VAL A 52 11.12 5.87 2.03
C VAL A 52 12.31 5.65 1.10
N SER A 53 13.47 6.19 1.47
CA SER A 53 14.76 5.94 0.82
C SER A 53 15.65 5.07 1.71
N PRO A 54 16.83 4.64 1.24
CA PRO A 54 17.78 3.89 2.09
C PRO A 54 18.28 4.67 3.33
N THR A 55 18.18 5.99 3.32
CA THR A 55 18.76 6.85 4.37
C THR A 55 17.75 7.70 5.13
N ALA A 56 16.55 7.90 4.58
CA ALA A 56 15.57 8.79 5.18
C ALA A 56 14.13 8.44 4.80
N LEU A 57 13.20 8.79 5.68
CA LEU A 57 11.80 9.03 5.36
C LEU A 57 11.67 10.48 4.90
N ALA A 58 11.53 10.69 3.60
CA ALA A 58 11.44 12.04 3.05
C ALA A 58 10.07 12.68 3.34
N LEU A 59 8.98 11.92 3.18
CA LEU A 59 7.62 12.45 3.37
C LEU A 59 6.63 11.31 3.63
N ALA A 60 5.81 11.47 4.67
CA ALA A 60 4.62 10.65 4.93
C ALA A 60 3.41 11.58 5.16
N PRO A 61 2.68 11.99 4.11
CA PRO A 61 1.68 13.06 4.17
C PRO A 61 0.54 12.78 5.17
N ASN A 62 0.13 11.53 5.28
CA ASN A 62 -0.96 11.10 6.17
C ASN A 62 -0.55 11.05 7.65
N LEU A 63 0.75 10.96 7.94
CA LEU A 63 1.31 11.01 9.30
C LEU A 63 1.78 12.43 9.67
N GLY A 64 1.98 13.31 8.69
CA GLY A 64 2.59 14.62 8.89
C GLY A 64 4.10 14.56 9.15
N TRP A 65 4.75 13.44 8.80
CA TRP A 65 6.18 13.22 8.99
C TRP A 65 6.96 13.68 7.77
N ARG A 66 8.11 14.32 8.00
CA ARG A 66 8.94 14.86 6.92
C ARG A 66 10.41 14.88 7.31
N ASP A 67 11.28 14.57 6.34
CA ASP A 67 12.74 14.71 6.40
C ASP A 67 13.37 14.09 7.65
N ILE A 68 13.01 12.82 7.95
CA ILE A 68 13.49 12.10 9.13
C ILE A 68 14.58 11.10 8.70
N PRO A 69 15.82 11.21 9.22
CA PRO A 69 16.85 10.20 9.02
C PRO A 69 16.36 8.82 9.48
N LEU A 70 16.59 7.76 8.68
CA LEU A 70 16.16 6.41 9.07
C LEU A 70 16.84 5.92 10.34
N GLU A 71 18.09 6.27 10.56
CA GLU A 71 18.83 5.96 11.80
C GLU A 71 18.09 6.48 13.03
N GLU A 72 17.65 7.75 13.01
CA GLU A 72 16.87 8.36 14.08
C GLU A 72 15.50 7.69 14.24
N LEU A 73 14.79 7.48 13.12
CA LEU A 73 13.45 6.89 13.13
C LEU A 73 13.47 5.45 13.66
N LEU A 74 14.53 4.68 13.38
CA LEU A 74 14.66 3.28 13.76
C LEU A 74 15.34 3.07 15.11
N ALA A 75 16.00 4.08 15.68
CA ALA A 75 16.65 3.97 16.98
C ALA A 75 15.78 3.30 18.07
N PRO A 76 14.46 3.60 18.18
CA PRO A 76 13.60 2.93 19.17
C PRO A 76 13.38 1.43 18.94
N ILE A 77 13.70 0.91 17.75
CA ILE A 77 13.53 -0.51 17.38
C ILE A 77 14.83 -1.25 17.14
N SER A 78 15.99 -0.65 17.42
CA SER A 78 17.33 -1.25 17.23
C SER A 78 17.49 -2.59 17.97
N CYS A 79 16.73 -2.82 19.04
CA CYS A 79 16.70 -4.13 19.72
C CYS A 79 16.06 -5.28 18.90
N LEU A 80 15.55 -4.97 17.71
CA LEU A 80 14.96 -5.92 16.76
C LEU A 80 15.77 -5.98 15.44
N ASP A 81 17.04 -5.57 15.49
CA ASP A 81 17.94 -5.62 14.34
C ASP A 81 18.23 -7.08 13.90
N PRO A 82 18.56 -7.28 12.62
CA PRO A 82 18.57 -6.30 11.54
C PRO A 82 17.18 -5.86 11.09
N VAL A 83 17.02 -4.56 10.76
CA VAL A 83 15.74 -3.99 10.34
C VAL A 83 15.73 -3.73 8.83
N VAL A 84 14.70 -4.25 8.15
CA VAL A 84 14.38 -3.90 6.76
C VAL A 84 13.27 -2.86 6.76
N VAL A 85 13.46 -1.74 6.07
CA VAL A 85 12.44 -0.70 5.94
C VAL A 85 12.08 -0.49 4.47
N ALA A 86 10.80 -0.32 4.20
CA ALA A 86 10.30 0.04 2.88
C ALA A 86 8.90 0.69 2.97
N ASN A 87 8.42 1.21 1.84
CA ASN A 87 7.03 1.63 1.71
C ASN A 87 6.09 0.44 1.97
N GLU A 88 4.97 0.70 2.65
CA GLU A 88 4.01 -0.35 3.04
C GLU A 88 3.37 -1.08 1.85
N ALA A 89 3.10 -0.36 0.74
CA ALA A 89 2.52 -0.94 -0.46
C ALA A 89 3.54 -1.75 -1.27
N ASP A 90 4.82 -1.35 -1.28
CA ASP A 90 5.90 -2.14 -1.86
C ASP A 90 6.06 -3.49 -1.16
N LEU A 91 5.98 -3.49 0.17
CA LEU A 91 6.04 -4.72 0.95
C LEU A 91 4.83 -5.61 0.69
N ALA A 92 3.64 -5.02 0.59
CA ALA A 92 2.44 -5.76 0.24
C ALA A 92 2.53 -6.36 -1.18
N ALA A 93 3.01 -5.58 -2.16
CA ALA A 93 3.26 -6.07 -3.51
C ALA A 93 4.30 -7.20 -3.54
N PHE A 94 5.36 -7.09 -2.73
CA PHE A 94 6.34 -8.16 -2.59
C PHE A 94 5.73 -9.46 -2.02
N ALA A 95 4.80 -9.35 -1.05
CA ALA A 95 4.09 -10.52 -0.51
C ALA A 95 3.15 -11.19 -1.53
N VAL A 96 2.62 -10.42 -2.49
CA VAL A 96 1.84 -10.96 -3.62
C VAL A 96 2.76 -11.67 -4.63
N ALA A 97 3.95 -11.14 -4.87
CA ALA A 97 4.93 -11.72 -5.78
C ALA A 97 5.68 -12.95 -5.22
N HIS A 98 5.61 -13.20 -3.90
CA HIS A 98 6.35 -14.28 -3.23
C HIS A 98 5.48 -14.97 -2.17
N SER A 99 5.30 -16.28 -2.30
CA SER A 99 4.59 -17.08 -1.29
C SER A 99 5.50 -17.50 -0.13
N VAL A 100 6.76 -17.77 -0.44
CA VAL A 100 7.83 -18.13 0.50
C VAL A 100 9.13 -17.44 0.09
N PRO A 101 10.12 -17.33 0.99
CA PRO A 101 11.42 -16.75 0.66
C PRO A 101 12.07 -17.50 -0.52
N GLY A 102 12.68 -16.77 -1.45
CA GLY A 102 13.38 -17.34 -2.62
C GLY A 102 12.47 -17.95 -3.69
N ALA A 103 11.16 -18.04 -3.48
CA ALA A 103 10.26 -18.66 -4.44
C ALA A 103 9.21 -17.64 -4.95
N PRO A 104 9.42 -17.08 -6.16
CA PRO A 104 8.42 -16.27 -6.83
C PRO A 104 7.10 -17.01 -7.01
N SER A 105 5.99 -16.29 -6.91
CA SER A 105 4.63 -16.81 -7.08
C SER A 105 3.73 -15.76 -7.72
N GLY A 106 2.58 -16.17 -8.22
CA GLY A 106 1.63 -15.26 -8.87
C GLY A 106 2.15 -14.67 -10.19
N PRO A 107 1.60 -13.55 -10.65
CA PRO A 107 2.07 -12.88 -11.87
C PRO A 107 3.49 -12.38 -11.72
N SER A 108 4.30 -12.49 -12.78
CA SER A 108 5.68 -11.99 -12.78
C SER A 108 5.75 -10.47 -12.73
N SER A 109 4.80 -9.80 -13.39
CA SER A 109 4.73 -8.35 -13.43
C SER A 109 3.30 -7.89 -13.20
N PHE A 110 3.12 -6.91 -12.31
CA PHE A 110 1.81 -6.36 -11.98
C PHE A 110 1.93 -5.01 -11.26
N ILE A 111 0.83 -4.27 -11.27
CA ILE A 111 0.62 -3.06 -10.47
C ILE A 111 -0.26 -3.46 -9.28
N TYR A 112 0.26 -3.33 -8.06
CA TYR A 112 -0.51 -3.51 -6.84
C TYR A 112 -1.05 -2.17 -6.37
N VAL A 113 -2.34 -2.12 -6.04
CA VAL A 113 -2.98 -0.91 -5.49
C VAL A 113 -3.72 -1.30 -4.22
N SER A 114 -3.44 -0.59 -3.16
CA SER A 114 -4.15 -0.75 -1.88
C SER A 114 -4.44 0.62 -1.26
N GLY A 115 -5.20 0.63 -0.21
CA GLY A 115 -5.47 1.86 0.51
C GLY A 115 -6.00 1.55 1.92
N GLU A 116 -5.76 2.49 2.81
CA GLU A 116 -6.46 2.65 4.08
C GLU A 116 -6.86 4.12 4.20
N VAL A 117 -6.05 4.95 4.83
CA VAL A 117 -6.27 6.40 4.87
C VAL A 117 -6.05 7.04 3.50
N GLY A 118 -4.92 6.71 2.87
CA GLY A 118 -4.55 7.13 1.53
C GLY A 118 -4.62 5.99 0.51
N VAL A 119 -3.98 6.20 -0.64
CA VAL A 119 -3.83 5.20 -1.71
C VAL A 119 -2.35 4.92 -1.92
N GLY A 120 -1.93 3.72 -1.52
CA GLY A 120 -0.59 3.19 -1.76
C GLY A 120 -0.57 2.24 -2.95
N SER A 121 0.57 2.14 -3.61
CA SER A 121 0.77 1.19 -4.69
C SER A 121 2.21 0.74 -4.80
N GLY A 122 2.42 -0.44 -5.38
CA GLY A 122 3.72 -0.99 -5.69
C GLY A 122 3.73 -1.58 -7.09
N ILE A 123 4.82 -1.38 -7.82
CA ILE A 123 5.01 -1.94 -9.16
C ILE A 123 5.98 -3.11 -9.04
N VAL A 124 5.60 -4.24 -9.59
CA VAL A 124 6.46 -5.45 -9.66
C VAL A 124 6.76 -5.75 -11.12
N VAL A 125 8.04 -5.99 -11.41
CA VAL A 125 8.57 -6.40 -12.73
C VAL A 125 9.42 -7.64 -12.50
N ASP A 126 9.13 -8.72 -13.22
CA ASP A 126 9.83 -10.01 -13.10
C ASP A 126 10.01 -10.46 -11.64
N HIS A 127 8.89 -10.44 -10.90
CA HIS A 127 8.81 -10.74 -9.47
C HIS A 127 9.62 -9.83 -8.54
N ARG A 128 10.19 -8.74 -9.05
CA ARG A 128 10.99 -7.78 -8.26
C ARG A 128 10.28 -6.45 -8.14
N PRO A 129 10.26 -5.82 -6.96
CA PRO A 129 9.73 -4.47 -6.83
C PRO A 129 10.51 -3.49 -7.70
N PHE A 130 9.80 -2.75 -8.54
CA PHE A 130 10.36 -1.65 -9.31
C PHE A 130 10.40 -0.41 -8.42
N ARG A 131 11.59 -0.07 -7.94
CA ARG A 131 11.76 0.99 -6.94
C ARG A 131 12.04 2.37 -7.52
N GLY A 132 12.36 2.48 -8.81
CA GLY A 132 12.86 3.72 -9.38
C GLY A 132 14.25 4.10 -8.83
N VAL A 133 14.72 5.28 -9.21
CA VAL A 133 16.09 5.74 -8.90
C VAL A 133 16.32 5.99 -7.40
N ARG A 134 15.29 6.47 -6.69
CA ARG A 134 15.38 6.83 -5.26
C ARG A 134 14.61 5.92 -4.32
N GLY A 135 13.98 4.88 -4.85
CA GLY A 135 13.10 4.00 -4.08
C GLY A 135 11.67 4.54 -3.92
N TRP A 136 11.25 5.52 -4.72
CA TRP A 136 9.99 6.24 -4.61
C TRP A 136 9.02 5.97 -5.77
N SER A 137 9.24 4.93 -6.53
CA SER A 137 8.32 4.54 -7.60
C SER A 137 7.00 4.01 -7.01
N GLY A 138 5.94 4.09 -7.80
CA GLY A 138 4.66 3.53 -7.37
C GLY A 138 3.70 4.52 -6.69
N GLU A 139 3.99 5.79 -6.62
CA GLU A 139 3.12 6.82 -6.01
C GLU A 139 1.88 7.14 -6.86
N ILE A 140 1.13 6.08 -7.26
CA ILE A 140 -0.05 6.17 -8.14
C ILE A 140 -1.17 6.98 -7.48
N GLY A 141 -1.26 6.95 -6.15
CA GLY A 141 -2.21 7.77 -5.38
C GLY A 141 -2.09 9.26 -5.65
N HIS A 142 -0.92 9.74 -6.10
CA HIS A 142 -0.65 11.13 -6.42
C HIS A 142 -0.64 11.47 -7.91
N ILE A 143 -0.97 10.51 -8.78
CA ILE A 143 -1.24 10.81 -10.19
C ILE A 143 -2.54 11.62 -10.29
N CYS A 144 -2.52 12.67 -11.12
CA CYS A 144 -3.67 13.51 -11.38
C CYS A 144 -4.72 12.73 -12.19
N ALA A 145 -5.84 12.40 -11.57
CA ALA A 145 -6.99 11.80 -12.22
C ALA A 145 -7.88 12.85 -12.91
N ASP A 146 -7.90 14.08 -12.41
CA ASP A 146 -8.65 15.21 -12.95
C ASP A 146 -8.00 16.53 -12.53
N PRO A 147 -7.47 17.35 -13.48
CA PRO A 147 -6.81 18.61 -13.15
C PRO A 147 -7.74 19.64 -12.47
N ASN A 148 -9.06 19.50 -12.64
CA ASN A 148 -10.06 20.35 -11.99
C ASN A 148 -10.61 19.73 -10.70
N GLY A 149 -10.08 18.59 -10.28
CA GLY A 149 -10.54 17.83 -9.12
C GLY A 149 -10.20 18.47 -7.78
N PRO A 150 -10.51 17.77 -6.66
CA PRO A 150 -10.26 18.25 -5.31
C PRO A 150 -8.77 18.45 -4.99
N MET A 151 -8.49 19.33 -4.02
CA MET A 151 -7.13 19.47 -3.48
C MET A 151 -6.72 18.21 -2.72
N CYS A 152 -5.51 17.72 -2.99
CA CYS A 152 -4.89 16.63 -2.27
C CYS A 152 -4.03 17.15 -1.11
N LYS A 153 -3.85 16.35 -0.06
CA LYS A 153 -2.97 16.69 1.06
C LYS A 153 -1.49 16.84 0.67
N CYS A 154 -1.08 16.28 -0.46
CA CYS A 154 0.27 16.48 -0.99
C CYS A 154 0.51 17.88 -1.56
N GLY A 155 -0.52 18.69 -1.66
CA GLY A 155 -0.48 20.05 -2.23
C GLY A 155 -0.88 20.13 -3.72
N ALA A 156 -0.98 18.99 -4.42
CA ALA A 156 -1.45 18.94 -5.79
C ALA A 156 -2.98 18.86 -5.87
N ARG A 157 -3.54 19.06 -7.08
CA ARG A 157 -4.99 19.00 -7.33
C ARG A 157 -5.33 17.74 -8.12
N GLY A 158 -6.45 17.10 -7.76
CA GLY A 158 -7.05 16.01 -8.52
C GLY A 158 -6.33 14.68 -8.47
N CYS A 159 -5.47 14.45 -7.47
CA CYS A 159 -4.82 13.17 -7.25
C CYS A 159 -5.84 12.03 -7.05
N LEU A 160 -5.50 10.82 -7.47
CA LEU A 160 -6.34 9.63 -7.23
C LEU A 160 -6.73 9.50 -5.74
N GLU A 161 -5.82 9.77 -4.82
CA GLU A 161 -6.07 9.71 -3.37
C GLU A 161 -7.23 10.61 -2.94
N SER A 162 -7.45 11.76 -3.61
CA SER A 162 -8.56 12.66 -3.29
C SER A 162 -9.94 12.14 -3.75
N TYR A 163 -9.97 11.02 -4.47
CA TYR A 163 -11.19 10.30 -4.87
C TYR A 163 -11.35 8.97 -4.12
N LEU A 164 -10.27 8.20 -3.99
CA LEU A 164 -10.28 6.81 -3.52
C LEU A 164 -9.78 6.63 -2.09
N GLY A 165 -9.00 7.57 -1.54
CA GLY A 165 -8.58 7.53 -0.13
C GLY A 165 -9.81 7.53 0.78
N MET A 166 -9.80 6.68 1.84
CA MET A 166 -11.01 6.40 2.64
C MET A 166 -11.66 7.65 3.22
N TYR A 167 -10.88 8.61 3.71
CA TYR A 167 -11.44 9.86 4.26
C TYR A 167 -12.10 10.73 3.19
N ALA A 168 -11.50 10.80 2.01
CA ALA A 168 -12.03 11.55 0.90
C ALA A 168 -13.32 10.88 0.38
N LEU A 169 -13.30 9.56 0.20
CA LEU A 169 -14.43 8.79 -0.30
C LEU A 169 -15.61 8.82 0.68
N ALA A 170 -15.38 8.63 2.00
CA ALA A 170 -16.43 8.74 3.02
C ALA A 170 -17.10 10.11 3.02
N SER A 171 -16.31 11.19 2.99
CA SER A 171 -16.84 12.57 2.91
C SER A 171 -17.66 12.80 1.64
N ARG A 172 -17.22 12.31 0.48
CA ARG A 172 -17.95 12.41 -0.79
C ARG A 172 -19.25 11.61 -0.77
N ALA A 173 -19.24 10.44 -0.12
CA ALA A 173 -20.40 9.60 0.09
C ALA A 173 -21.40 10.18 1.13
N GLY A 174 -21.05 11.27 1.84
CA GLY A 174 -21.89 11.87 2.86
C GLY A 174 -21.81 11.20 4.23
N LEU A 175 -20.74 10.45 4.46
CA LEU A 175 -20.48 9.72 5.70
C LEU A 175 -19.37 10.36 6.55
N ASP A 176 -19.33 10.00 7.82
CA ASP A 176 -18.28 10.41 8.73
C ASP A 176 -16.90 9.86 8.32
N ARG A 177 -15.85 10.58 8.73
CA ARG A 177 -14.46 10.25 8.42
C ARG A 177 -14.03 8.85 8.88
N GLY A 178 -14.70 8.28 9.88
CA GLY A 178 -14.45 6.94 10.40
C GLY A 178 -15.19 5.82 9.68
N ALA A 179 -15.97 6.11 8.64
CA ALA A 179 -16.71 5.10 7.89
C ALA A 179 -15.76 4.09 7.23
N ARG A 180 -16.12 2.82 7.28
CA ARG A 180 -15.38 1.72 6.67
C ARG A 180 -15.91 1.43 5.25
N ALA A 181 -15.18 0.66 4.47
CA ALA A 181 -15.61 0.25 3.13
C ALA A 181 -17.02 -0.35 3.12
N ALA A 182 -17.32 -1.23 4.07
CA ALA A 182 -18.65 -1.84 4.19
C ALA A 182 -19.77 -0.81 4.47
N ASP A 183 -19.47 0.26 5.17
CA ASP A 183 -20.44 1.32 5.47
C ASP A 183 -20.74 2.15 4.22
N ILE A 184 -19.70 2.45 3.42
CA ILE A 184 -19.83 3.16 2.13
C ILE A 184 -20.61 2.32 1.12
N LEU A 185 -20.30 1.02 1.01
CA LEU A 185 -21.02 0.11 0.10
C LEU A 185 -22.50 -0.03 0.51
N ARG A 186 -22.79 -0.07 1.80
CA ARG A 186 -24.16 -0.12 2.32
C ARG A 186 -24.92 1.17 2.01
N GLU A 187 -24.28 2.33 2.21
CA GLU A 187 -24.89 3.61 1.89
C GLU A 187 -25.16 3.75 0.39
N ALA A 188 -24.27 3.26 -0.45
CA ALA A 188 -24.46 3.28 -1.90
C ALA A 188 -25.69 2.47 -2.38
N ALA A 189 -26.19 1.52 -1.61
CA ALA A 189 -27.44 0.82 -1.94
C ALA A 189 -28.66 1.73 -1.90
N VAL A 190 -28.65 2.79 -1.10
CA VAL A 190 -29.78 3.69 -0.85
C VAL A 190 -29.53 5.15 -1.22
N SER A 191 -28.28 5.58 -1.38
CA SER A 191 -27.88 6.97 -1.62
C SER A 191 -27.25 7.13 -3.00
N GLU A 192 -27.83 8.00 -3.84
CA GLU A 192 -27.26 8.38 -5.15
C GLU A 192 -25.90 9.06 -4.99
N ARG A 193 -25.76 9.89 -3.94
CA ARG A 193 -24.51 10.57 -3.63
C ARG A 193 -23.37 9.56 -3.38
N ALA A 194 -23.62 8.50 -2.62
CA ALA A 194 -22.62 7.48 -2.33
C ALA A 194 -22.30 6.63 -3.56
N ARG A 195 -23.29 6.30 -4.41
CA ARG A 195 -23.06 5.64 -5.71
C ARG A 195 -22.18 6.48 -6.61
N SER A 196 -22.52 7.76 -6.80
CA SER A 196 -21.74 8.70 -7.63
C SER A 196 -20.29 8.82 -7.11
N ALA A 197 -20.09 8.88 -5.79
CA ALA A 197 -18.76 8.93 -5.20
C ALA A 197 -17.92 7.68 -5.53
N LEU A 198 -18.52 6.49 -5.49
CA LEU A 198 -17.86 5.24 -5.85
C LEU A 198 -17.60 5.14 -7.36
N ASP A 199 -18.54 5.54 -8.20
CA ASP A 199 -18.37 5.57 -9.65
C ASP A 199 -17.23 6.51 -10.07
N GLU A 200 -17.18 7.70 -9.49
CA GLU A 200 -16.11 8.66 -9.73
C GLU A 200 -14.76 8.15 -9.23
N ALA A 201 -14.71 7.49 -8.05
CA ALA A 201 -13.51 6.88 -7.52
C ALA A 201 -12.99 5.75 -8.43
N GLY A 202 -13.89 4.90 -8.92
CA GLY A 202 -13.56 3.85 -9.89
C GLY A 202 -13.08 4.41 -11.22
N ALA A 203 -13.72 5.45 -11.74
CA ALA A 203 -13.27 6.13 -12.95
C ALA A 203 -11.90 6.80 -12.76
N ALA A 204 -11.68 7.48 -11.63
CA ALA A 204 -10.38 8.06 -11.28
C ALA A 204 -9.27 6.99 -11.21
N LEU A 205 -9.56 5.84 -10.57
CA LEU A 205 -8.67 4.68 -10.54
C LEU A 205 -8.32 4.21 -11.96
N GLY A 206 -9.32 4.04 -12.82
CA GLY A 206 -9.12 3.60 -14.20
C GLY A 206 -8.26 4.58 -15.02
N ARG A 207 -8.47 5.89 -14.88
CA ARG A 207 -7.65 6.92 -15.54
C ARG A 207 -6.18 6.87 -15.12
N CYS A 208 -5.92 6.80 -13.82
CA CYS A 208 -4.55 6.73 -13.30
C CYS A 208 -3.87 5.42 -13.69
N LEU A 209 -4.57 4.29 -13.60
CA LEU A 209 -4.04 3.00 -14.02
C LEU A 209 -3.73 2.97 -15.52
N ALA A 210 -4.59 3.58 -16.37
CA ALA A 210 -4.32 3.66 -17.80
C ALA A 210 -3.02 4.42 -18.11
N ALA A 211 -2.75 5.52 -17.39
CA ALA A 211 -1.50 6.26 -17.53
C ALA A 211 -0.29 5.40 -17.15
N VAL A 212 -0.37 4.65 -16.07
CA VAL A 212 0.71 3.77 -15.62
C VAL A 212 0.91 2.59 -16.59
N ILE A 213 -0.17 1.94 -17.02
CA ILE A 213 -0.11 0.82 -17.99
C ILE A 213 0.53 1.27 -19.30
N ASN A 214 0.11 2.42 -19.84
CA ASN A 214 0.72 2.96 -21.05
C ASN A 214 2.21 3.31 -20.90
N ALA A 215 2.65 3.66 -19.68
CA ALA A 215 4.05 4.01 -19.41
C ALA A 215 4.93 2.80 -19.10
N THR A 216 4.37 1.70 -18.60
CA THR A 216 5.13 0.56 -18.07
C THR A 216 4.93 -0.73 -18.85
N ASP A 217 3.89 -0.81 -19.71
CA ASP A 217 3.46 -2.03 -20.39
C ASP A 217 3.09 -3.18 -19.44
N ILE A 218 2.56 -2.85 -18.24
CA ILE A 218 2.13 -3.84 -17.25
C ILE A 218 0.59 -3.88 -17.20
N PRO A 219 -0.07 -4.83 -17.88
CA PRO A 219 -1.54 -4.84 -17.98
C PRO A 219 -2.24 -5.49 -16.78
N VAL A 220 -1.50 -6.14 -15.87
CA VAL A 220 -2.07 -6.81 -14.70
C VAL A 220 -2.11 -5.87 -13.51
N VAL A 221 -3.30 -5.65 -12.96
CA VAL A 221 -3.55 -4.86 -11.76
C VAL A 221 -4.10 -5.75 -10.66
N ILE A 222 -3.57 -5.63 -9.46
CA ILE A 222 -4.04 -6.37 -8.27
C ILE A 222 -4.52 -5.36 -7.23
N LEU A 223 -5.80 -5.44 -6.87
CA LEU A 223 -6.40 -4.61 -5.82
C LEU A 223 -6.27 -5.34 -4.48
N GLY A 224 -5.71 -4.67 -3.49
CA GLY A 224 -5.54 -5.17 -2.13
C GLY A 224 -6.11 -4.22 -1.08
N GLY A 225 -5.99 -4.58 0.22
CA GLY A 225 -6.45 -3.75 1.31
C GLY A 225 -7.92 -3.34 1.19
N VAL A 226 -8.23 -2.13 1.60
CA VAL A 226 -9.60 -1.57 1.52
C VAL A 226 -10.06 -1.38 0.08
N VAL A 227 -9.15 -1.14 -0.87
CA VAL A 227 -9.51 -1.04 -2.30
C VAL A 227 -10.08 -2.37 -2.82
N ALA A 228 -9.58 -3.51 -2.31
CA ALA A 228 -10.15 -4.83 -2.63
C ALA A 228 -11.56 -5.00 -2.04
N GLU A 229 -11.83 -4.47 -0.85
CA GLU A 229 -13.17 -4.49 -0.24
C GLU A 229 -14.18 -3.66 -1.08
N LEU A 230 -13.73 -2.54 -1.65
CA LEU A 230 -14.52 -1.65 -2.50
C LEU A 230 -14.63 -2.13 -3.96
N ALA A 231 -13.87 -3.16 -4.36
CA ALA A 231 -13.79 -3.64 -5.74
C ALA A 231 -15.16 -3.91 -6.42
N PRO A 232 -16.20 -4.43 -5.72
CA PRO A 232 -17.52 -4.63 -6.33
C PRO A 232 -18.11 -3.36 -6.97
N ALA A 233 -17.80 -2.19 -6.43
CA ALA A 233 -18.27 -0.91 -6.96
C ALA A 233 -17.25 -0.23 -7.89
N LEU A 234 -15.93 -0.44 -7.66
CA LEU A 234 -14.88 0.28 -8.37
C LEU A 234 -14.51 -0.35 -9.72
N VAL A 235 -14.62 -1.69 -9.86
CA VAL A 235 -14.03 -2.40 -11.02
C VAL A 235 -14.74 -2.07 -12.33
N ALA A 236 -16.07 -1.93 -12.34
CA ALA A 236 -16.81 -1.64 -13.55
C ALA A 236 -16.45 -0.26 -14.15
N PRO A 237 -16.54 0.87 -13.40
CA PRO A 237 -16.13 2.16 -13.90
C PRO A 237 -14.63 2.23 -14.23
N ALA A 238 -13.75 1.56 -13.47
CA ALA A 238 -12.33 1.50 -13.78
C ALA A 238 -12.04 0.80 -15.12
N ARG A 239 -12.69 -0.35 -15.38
CA ARG A 239 -12.56 -1.07 -16.66
C ARG A 239 -13.03 -0.26 -17.85
N LYS A 240 -14.08 0.53 -17.70
CA LYS A 240 -14.57 1.43 -18.76
C LYS A 240 -13.47 2.43 -19.17
N GLU A 241 -12.81 3.07 -18.22
CA GLU A 241 -11.72 4.00 -18.47
C GLU A 241 -10.50 3.28 -19.07
N LEU A 242 -10.14 2.10 -18.56
CA LEU A 242 -9.03 1.30 -19.10
C LEU A 242 -9.26 0.91 -20.55
N GLY A 243 -10.46 0.47 -20.91
CA GLY A 243 -10.80 0.06 -22.28
C GLY A 243 -10.72 1.19 -23.31
N THR A 244 -10.88 2.43 -22.88
CA THR A 244 -10.83 3.61 -23.76
C THR A 244 -9.49 4.33 -23.78
N ARG A 245 -8.65 4.14 -22.75
CA ARG A 245 -7.42 4.94 -22.53
C ARG A 245 -6.14 4.13 -22.65
N VAL A 246 -6.18 2.82 -22.49
CA VAL A 246 -4.99 1.98 -22.68
C VAL A 246 -4.81 1.71 -24.15
N LEU A 247 -3.68 2.15 -24.71
CA LEU A 247 -3.40 2.07 -26.14
C LEU A 247 -3.46 0.65 -26.68
N GLN A 248 -2.88 -0.31 -25.94
CA GLN A 248 -2.83 -1.72 -26.31
C GLN A 248 -4.08 -2.52 -25.90
N ALA A 249 -5.14 -1.92 -25.34
CA ALA A 249 -6.29 -2.64 -24.79
C ALA A 249 -6.99 -3.57 -25.79
N ALA A 250 -6.94 -3.28 -27.08
CA ALA A 250 -7.51 -4.11 -28.13
C ALA A 250 -6.75 -5.44 -28.34
N TRP A 251 -5.46 -5.49 -28.03
CA TRP A 251 -4.58 -6.67 -28.19
C TRP A 251 -4.28 -7.36 -26.86
N VAL A 252 -4.06 -6.56 -25.82
CA VAL A 252 -3.76 -7.02 -24.46
C VAL A 252 -4.69 -6.28 -23.48
N PRO A 253 -5.91 -6.77 -23.26
CA PRO A 253 -6.85 -6.12 -22.35
C PRO A 253 -6.30 -6.05 -20.93
N PRO A 254 -6.33 -4.88 -20.27
CA PRO A 254 -5.94 -4.75 -18.87
C PRO A 254 -6.79 -5.64 -17.96
N MET A 255 -6.12 -6.32 -17.03
CA MET A 255 -6.75 -7.28 -16.14
C MET A 255 -6.73 -6.76 -14.70
N ILE A 256 -7.91 -6.55 -14.11
CA ILE A 256 -8.04 -6.24 -12.69
C ILE A 256 -8.37 -7.53 -11.94
N ARG A 257 -7.52 -7.87 -10.97
CA ARG A 257 -7.69 -8.97 -10.02
C ARG A 257 -7.88 -8.41 -8.62
N VAL A 258 -8.65 -9.10 -7.80
CA VAL A 258 -8.88 -8.74 -6.39
C VAL A 258 -8.12 -9.75 -5.54
N TRP A 259 -7.30 -9.25 -4.61
CA TRP A 259 -6.58 -10.10 -3.67
C TRP A 259 -7.45 -10.38 -2.45
N GLY A 260 -7.82 -11.65 -2.23
CA GLY A 260 -8.76 -12.05 -1.17
C GLY A 260 -8.19 -11.99 0.26
N GLU A 261 -6.87 -12.07 0.42
CA GLU A 261 -6.19 -11.99 1.72
C GLU A 261 -5.64 -10.57 1.94
N SER A 262 -6.46 -9.64 2.43
CA SER A 262 -6.03 -8.26 2.67
C SER A 262 -5.30 -8.06 3.99
N LYS A 263 -5.53 -8.93 4.97
CA LYS A 263 -4.96 -8.75 6.31
C LYS A 263 -3.48 -9.13 6.35
N SER A 264 -2.65 -8.19 6.77
CA SER A 264 -1.22 -8.41 7.06
C SER A 264 -0.29 -8.59 5.83
N LEU A 265 -0.69 -8.22 4.60
CA LEU A 265 0.20 -8.33 3.44
C LEU A 265 1.50 -7.54 3.64
N THR A 266 1.43 -6.30 4.13
CA THR A 266 2.62 -5.48 4.44
C THR A 266 3.54 -6.20 5.44
N ALA A 267 2.98 -6.72 6.55
CA ALA A 267 3.77 -7.43 7.55
C ALA A 267 4.36 -8.73 6.99
N ARG A 268 3.60 -9.48 6.17
CA ARG A 268 4.10 -10.67 5.47
C ARG A 268 5.23 -10.31 4.50
N GLY A 269 5.06 -9.25 3.71
CA GLY A 269 6.10 -8.79 2.79
C GLY A 269 7.35 -8.31 3.52
N ALA A 270 7.18 -7.63 4.65
CA ALA A 270 8.29 -7.23 5.51
C ALA A 270 9.08 -8.44 6.02
N ALA A 271 8.39 -9.46 6.55
CA ALA A 271 9.02 -10.71 6.99
C ALA A 271 9.70 -11.46 5.84
N LEU A 272 9.04 -11.58 4.68
CA LEU A 272 9.63 -12.21 3.49
C LEU A 272 10.89 -11.47 3.02
N ARG A 273 10.93 -10.13 3.12
CA ARG A 273 12.12 -9.35 2.77
C ARG A 273 13.30 -9.60 3.71
N VAL A 274 13.03 -9.80 5.01
CA VAL A 274 14.08 -10.22 5.97
C VAL A 274 14.60 -11.61 5.60
N LEU A 275 13.70 -12.56 5.42
CA LEU A 275 14.05 -13.94 5.07
C LEU A 275 14.71 -14.06 3.69
N GLN A 276 14.38 -13.18 2.75
CA GLN A 276 15.03 -13.14 1.44
C GLN A 276 16.52 -12.83 1.54
N ARG A 277 16.94 -11.96 2.47
CA ARG A 277 18.36 -11.69 2.71
C ARG A 277 19.13 -12.94 3.09
N LEU A 278 18.55 -13.80 3.94
CA LEU A 278 19.17 -15.08 4.30
C LEU A 278 19.32 -16.00 3.09
N VAL A 279 18.35 -15.99 2.17
CA VAL A 279 18.43 -16.79 0.93
C VAL A 279 19.46 -16.22 -0.04
N ASP A 280 19.53 -14.88 -0.15
CA ASP A 280 20.41 -14.19 -1.09
C ASP A 280 21.90 -14.28 -0.65
N ASP A 281 22.16 -14.26 0.66
CA ASP A 281 23.49 -14.33 1.25
C ASP A 281 23.49 -15.12 2.58
N PRO A 282 23.46 -16.47 2.49
CA PRO A 282 23.41 -17.32 3.68
C PRO A 282 24.69 -17.31 4.51
N LEU A 283 25.81 -16.82 3.96
CA LEU A 283 27.09 -16.80 4.67
C LEU A 283 27.27 -15.55 5.55
N SER A 284 26.39 -14.55 5.43
CA SER A 284 26.41 -13.34 6.26
C SER A 284 25.64 -13.46 7.57
N TRP A 285 25.12 -14.66 7.90
CA TRP A 285 24.26 -14.93 9.05
C TRP A 285 24.88 -15.87 10.08
#